data_753718c8cea732e8063156d4a3b44942
#
_entry.id   753718c8cea732e8063156d4a3b44942
#
_cell.length_a   1.000
_cell.length_b   1.000
_cell.length_c   1.000
_cell.angle_alpha   90.00
_cell.angle_beta   90.00
_cell.angle_gamma   90.00
#
_symmetry.space_group_name_H-M   'P 1'
#
loop_
_entity.id
_entity.type
_entity.pdbx_description
1 polymer ?
#
loop_
_entity_poly.entity_id
_entity_poly.type
_entity_poly.pdbx_seq_one_letter_code
_entity_poly.pdbx_strand_id
1 'polypeptide(L)'
;MSTVIGVMGQSGHGKSTSLRTLDPASTYYINADGKPLPWRGWTKQYNAEKGNYLQTKDASAIQATLQRINNQPEIKVCVVDTINAVMIHEEFTRMREKGYDKWIDICQFVYDMIVSASELRQDLIVVLLFHVAVGVDGEGVDHILTNGRKLEKVHLEFLLTILVYAKGRMVDGKNEYVFEVQANSSTAKTPMDMFPGMEIPNDMRNLCDAVTAYQEGDELPGKDSQPEAVAEVNEVGGDQIDTLIERMAIDGISNQQLSEMCVEKEWLKKGDRDFSHLPPNIRLAC
;
A
#
# COMPACT_ATOMS: atom_id res chain seq x y z
N MET A 1 12.67 18.14 -2.10
CA MET A 1 11.39 17.68 -1.55
C MET A 1 11.61 16.28 -1.03
N SER A 2 11.19 15.99 0.19
CA SER A 2 11.22 14.65 0.78
C SER A 2 10.22 13.73 0.10
N THR A 3 10.40 12.41 0.24
CA THR A 3 9.42 11.45 -0.24
C THR A 3 8.47 11.06 0.86
N VAL A 4 7.17 11.16 0.58
CA VAL A 4 6.12 10.70 1.48
C VAL A 4 5.58 9.36 0.97
N ILE A 5 5.70 8.32 1.79
CA ILE A 5 5.18 6.98 1.54
C ILE A 5 3.93 6.77 2.40
N GLY A 6 2.80 6.50 1.78
CA GLY A 6 1.62 5.99 2.46
C GLY A 6 1.67 4.47 2.59
N VAL A 7 1.34 3.96 3.77
CA VAL A 7 1.16 2.52 4.01
C VAL A 7 -0.23 2.32 4.58
N MET A 8 -1.12 1.79 3.77
CA MET A 8 -2.48 1.48 4.23
C MET A 8 -2.69 -0.02 4.43
N GLY A 9 -3.72 -0.42 5.14
CA GLY A 9 -4.08 -1.82 5.33
C GLY A 9 -4.99 -2.05 6.53
N GLN A 10 -5.62 -3.20 6.56
CA GLN A 10 -6.49 -3.62 7.66
C GLN A 10 -5.68 -3.90 8.94
N SER A 11 -6.36 -3.94 10.08
CA SER A 11 -5.72 -4.30 11.35
C SER A 11 -5.20 -5.75 11.28
N GLY A 12 -3.96 -5.96 11.74
CA GLY A 12 -3.32 -7.29 11.69
C GLY A 12 -2.65 -7.66 10.36
N HIS A 13 -2.73 -6.82 9.32
CA HIS A 13 -2.16 -7.09 7.99
C HIS A 13 -0.70 -6.65 7.82
N GLY A 14 0.02 -6.41 8.91
CA GLY A 14 1.48 -6.26 8.87
C GLY A 14 1.99 -4.83 8.67
N LYS A 15 1.15 -3.77 8.69
CA LYS A 15 1.61 -2.38 8.58
C LYS A 15 2.77 -2.07 9.53
N SER A 16 2.50 -2.07 10.84
CA SER A 16 3.54 -1.79 11.84
C SER A 16 4.61 -2.88 11.88
N THR A 17 4.28 -4.14 11.54
CA THR A 17 5.26 -5.24 11.49
C THR A 17 6.35 -5.02 10.45
N SER A 18 6.03 -4.38 9.32
CA SER A 18 7.02 -4.08 8.27
C SER A 18 8.15 -3.16 8.74
N LEU A 19 7.87 -2.32 9.74
CA LEU A 19 8.82 -1.33 10.26
C LEU A 19 9.96 -1.95 11.09
N ARG A 20 9.86 -3.23 11.44
CA ARG A 20 10.87 -3.97 12.21
C ARG A 20 12.24 -4.04 11.52
N THR A 21 12.27 -3.86 10.21
CA THR A 21 13.48 -3.96 9.39
C THR A 21 14.22 -2.64 9.26
N LEU A 22 13.60 -1.51 9.63
CA LEU A 22 14.24 -0.20 9.61
C LEU A 22 15.41 -0.13 10.60
N ASP A 23 16.44 0.62 10.23
CA ASP A 23 17.58 0.88 11.10
C ASP A 23 17.23 1.92 12.18
N PRO A 24 17.20 1.54 13.48
CA PRO A 24 16.86 2.48 14.54
C PRO A 24 17.83 3.65 14.71
N ALA A 25 19.05 3.56 14.17
CA ALA A 25 20.04 4.63 14.23
C ALA A 25 19.69 5.80 13.30
N SER A 26 19.00 5.50 12.20
CA SER A 26 18.61 6.48 11.18
C SER A 26 17.10 6.66 11.05
N THR A 27 16.31 6.05 11.95
CA THR A 27 14.85 6.13 11.95
C THR A 27 14.32 6.84 13.18
N TYR A 28 13.41 7.80 12.99
CA TYR A 28 12.61 8.40 14.04
C TYR A 28 11.18 7.84 14.01
N TYR A 29 10.68 7.34 15.14
CA TYR A 29 9.38 6.71 15.26
C TYR A 29 8.41 7.54 16.08
N ILE A 30 7.31 8.00 15.46
CA ILE A 30 6.19 8.67 16.11
C ILE A 30 5.05 7.66 16.28
N ASN A 31 4.84 7.21 17.51
CA ASN A 31 3.78 6.27 17.87
C ASN A 31 2.51 7.03 18.28
N ALA A 32 1.63 7.27 17.32
CA ALA A 32 0.35 7.93 17.58
C ALA A 32 -0.72 6.94 18.09
N ASP A 33 -0.62 5.65 17.76
CA ASP A 33 -1.52 4.62 18.29
C ASP A 33 -1.34 4.43 19.81
N GLY A 34 -0.13 4.66 20.34
CA GLY A 34 0.19 4.46 21.73
C GLY A 34 0.26 2.98 22.15
N LYS A 35 0.34 2.06 21.19
CA LYS A 35 0.44 0.62 21.42
C LYS A 35 1.91 0.17 21.41
N PRO A 36 2.26 -0.93 22.08
CA PRO A 36 3.56 -1.57 21.92
C PRO A 36 3.78 -1.97 20.44
N LEU A 37 5.03 -1.82 19.95
CA LEU A 37 5.36 -2.23 18.60
C LEU A 37 5.36 -3.77 18.47
N PRO A 38 4.92 -4.32 17.33
CA PRO A 38 4.62 -5.75 17.21
C PRO A 38 5.85 -6.64 16.96
N TRP A 39 7.01 -6.31 17.53
CA TRP A 39 8.21 -7.14 17.46
C TRP A 39 9.01 -7.15 18.76
N ARG A 40 9.76 -8.23 18.94
CA ARG A 40 10.53 -8.45 20.15
C ARG A 40 11.70 -7.48 20.25
N GLY A 41 11.85 -6.87 21.43
CA GLY A 41 12.99 -6.00 21.72
C GLY A 41 12.87 -4.56 21.18
N TRP A 42 11.69 -4.16 20.70
CA TRP A 42 11.45 -2.83 20.14
C TRP A 42 11.84 -1.69 21.12
N THR A 43 11.64 -1.87 22.43
CA THR A 43 11.97 -0.86 23.45
C THR A 43 13.47 -0.58 23.54
N LYS A 44 14.32 -1.51 23.11
CA LYS A 44 15.78 -1.31 23.00
C LYS A 44 16.17 -0.57 21.73
N GLN A 45 15.29 -0.56 20.74
CA GLN A 45 15.51 0.09 19.44
C GLN A 45 14.99 1.53 19.45
N TYR A 46 13.76 1.74 19.93
CA TYR A 46 13.05 3.01 19.92
C TYR A 46 12.67 3.40 21.34
N ASN A 47 13.24 4.49 21.85
CA ASN A 47 12.95 5.02 23.18
C ASN A 47 13.39 6.48 23.30
N ALA A 48 12.94 7.14 24.37
CA ALA A 48 13.27 8.54 24.64
C ALA A 48 14.76 8.79 24.91
N GLU A 49 15.48 7.83 25.49
CA GLU A 49 16.92 7.95 25.79
C GLU A 49 17.76 8.05 24.52
N LYS A 50 17.36 7.33 23.48
CA LYS A 50 18.00 7.39 22.16
C LYS A 50 17.58 8.61 21.35
N GLY A 51 16.54 9.32 21.78
CA GLY A 51 16.02 10.49 21.08
C GLY A 51 15.36 10.18 19.71
N ASN A 52 15.01 8.92 19.45
CA ASN A 52 14.47 8.44 18.20
C ASN A 52 13.00 7.98 18.29
N TYR A 53 12.31 8.32 19.38
CA TYR A 53 10.94 7.90 19.63
C TYR A 53 10.12 8.99 20.29
N LEU A 54 8.89 9.16 19.82
CA LEU A 54 7.89 10.04 20.44
C LEU A 54 6.54 9.31 20.46
N GLN A 55 5.89 9.29 21.63
CA GLN A 55 4.51 8.84 21.74
C GLN A 55 3.61 10.05 21.88
N THR A 56 2.83 10.37 20.84
CA THR A 56 1.88 11.49 20.86
C THR A 56 0.78 11.29 19.83
N LYS A 57 -0.42 11.81 20.15
CA LYS A 57 -1.54 11.95 19.21
C LYS A 57 -1.78 13.42 18.82
N ASP A 58 -1.02 14.33 19.42
CA ASP A 58 -1.12 15.75 19.18
C ASP A 58 -0.52 16.09 17.81
N ALA A 59 -1.36 16.66 16.98
CA ALA A 59 -1.05 17.05 15.63
C ALA A 59 0.08 18.09 15.55
N SER A 60 0.04 19.09 16.40
CA SER A 60 1.05 20.16 16.44
C SER A 60 2.41 19.61 16.90
N ALA A 61 2.42 18.67 17.85
CA ALA A 61 3.63 18.02 18.31
C ALA A 61 4.26 17.15 17.21
N ILE A 62 3.44 16.48 16.38
CA ILE A 62 3.93 15.72 15.21
C ILE A 62 4.57 16.66 14.21
N GLN A 63 3.90 17.75 13.83
CA GLN A 63 4.45 18.74 12.87
C GLN A 63 5.75 19.36 13.40
N ALA A 64 5.79 19.78 14.65
CA ALA A 64 7.01 20.31 15.26
C ALA A 64 8.17 19.29 15.26
N THR A 65 7.84 18.01 15.45
CA THR A 65 8.83 16.93 15.40
C THR A 65 9.35 16.72 13.98
N LEU A 66 8.51 16.74 12.95
CA LEU A 66 8.92 16.67 11.56
C LEU A 66 9.87 17.82 11.18
N GLN A 67 9.56 19.06 11.60
CA GLN A 67 10.43 20.22 11.37
C GLN A 67 11.78 20.10 12.12
N ARG A 68 11.79 19.55 13.33
CA ARG A 68 13.02 19.27 14.07
C ARG A 68 13.88 18.23 13.35
N ILE A 69 13.28 17.14 12.87
CA ILE A 69 13.96 16.06 12.16
C ILE A 69 14.54 16.56 10.83
N ASN A 70 13.91 17.54 10.19
CA ASN A 70 14.44 18.18 9.00
C ASN A 70 15.84 18.77 9.19
N ASN A 71 16.22 19.11 10.43
CA ASN A 71 17.52 19.62 10.80
C ASN A 71 18.47 18.53 11.36
N GLN A 72 18.09 17.25 11.27
CA GLN A 72 18.85 16.10 11.78
C GLN A 72 19.23 15.18 10.62
N PRO A 73 20.38 15.43 9.93
CA PRO A 73 20.74 14.70 8.71
C PRO A 73 21.03 13.21 8.93
N GLU A 74 21.27 12.79 10.18
CA GLU A 74 21.42 11.40 10.59
C GLU A 74 20.10 10.60 10.49
N ILE A 75 18.93 11.26 10.63
CA ILE A 75 17.63 10.62 10.49
C ILE A 75 17.25 10.59 9.01
N LYS A 76 17.14 9.41 8.42
CA LYS A 76 16.75 9.19 7.02
C LYS A 76 15.30 8.79 6.84
N VAL A 77 14.70 8.21 7.88
CA VAL A 77 13.29 7.79 7.85
C VAL A 77 12.55 8.34 9.06
N CYS A 78 11.40 8.94 8.85
CA CYS A 78 10.47 9.31 9.92
C CYS A 78 9.14 8.57 9.74
N VAL A 79 8.71 7.85 10.75
CA VAL A 79 7.46 7.07 10.74
C VAL A 79 6.40 7.73 11.60
N VAL A 80 5.15 7.81 11.12
CA VAL A 80 3.97 8.19 11.91
C VAL A 80 2.96 7.03 11.91
N ASP A 81 2.80 6.35 13.03
CA ASP A 81 1.95 5.16 13.20
C ASP A 81 0.88 5.41 14.27
N THR A 82 -0.39 5.71 13.93
CA THR A 82 -1.06 5.90 12.63
C THR A 82 -1.70 7.29 12.55
N ILE A 83 -1.90 7.77 11.34
CA ILE A 83 -2.60 9.05 11.09
C ILE A 83 -4.06 8.99 11.59
N ASN A 84 -4.71 7.84 11.47
CA ASN A 84 -6.08 7.66 11.96
C ASN A 84 -6.20 7.88 13.47
N ALA A 85 -5.17 7.51 14.25
CA ALA A 85 -5.17 7.75 15.69
C ALA A 85 -5.14 9.26 16.02
N VAL A 86 -4.44 10.05 15.20
CA VAL A 86 -4.42 11.51 15.31
C VAL A 86 -5.78 12.09 14.94
N MET A 87 -6.37 11.70 13.81
CA MET A 87 -7.71 12.15 13.40
C MET A 87 -8.77 11.87 14.47
N ILE A 88 -8.76 10.66 15.02
CA ILE A 88 -9.69 10.26 16.10
C ILE A 88 -9.44 11.11 17.35
N HIS A 89 -8.21 11.36 17.71
CA HIS A 89 -7.87 12.18 18.89
C HIS A 89 -8.40 13.61 18.74
N GLU A 90 -8.16 14.25 17.61
CA GLU A 90 -8.66 15.58 17.30
C GLU A 90 -10.20 15.63 17.34
N GLU A 91 -10.87 14.63 16.75
CA GLU A 91 -12.32 14.53 16.78
C GLU A 91 -12.87 14.46 18.21
N PHE A 92 -12.30 13.60 19.06
CA PHE A 92 -12.73 13.43 20.45
C PHE A 92 -12.42 14.65 21.31
N THR A 93 -11.26 15.27 21.14
CA THR A 93 -10.85 16.46 21.87
C THR A 93 -11.83 17.62 21.61
N ARG A 94 -12.29 17.73 20.37
CA ARG A 94 -13.19 18.79 19.88
C ARG A 94 -14.66 18.38 19.82
N MET A 95 -15.03 17.26 20.46
CA MET A 95 -16.39 16.70 20.37
C MET A 95 -17.48 17.66 20.88
N ARG A 96 -17.15 18.54 21.84
CA ARG A 96 -18.08 19.52 22.40
C ARG A 96 -18.24 20.78 21.55
N GLU A 97 -17.40 21.00 20.57
CA GLU A 97 -17.50 22.12 19.65
C GLU A 97 -18.69 21.92 18.73
N LYS A 98 -19.55 22.96 18.63
CA LYS A 98 -20.71 22.99 17.74
C LYS A 98 -20.30 23.57 16.38
N GLY A 99 -20.86 23.06 15.30
CA GLY A 99 -20.62 23.57 13.96
C GLY A 99 -19.71 22.68 13.10
N TYR A 100 -19.46 23.16 11.88
CA TYR A 100 -18.68 22.43 10.87
C TYR A 100 -17.18 22.74 10.91
N ASP A 101 -16.77 23.79 11.60
CA ASP A 101 -15.41 24.32 11.54
C ASP A 101 -14.38 23.30 12.04
N LYS A 102 -14.69 22.54 13.10
CA LYS A 102 -13.82 21.46 13.59
C LYS A 102 -13.48 20.41 12.51
N TRP A 103 -14.44 20.08 11.65
CA TRP A 103 -14.21 19.12 10.56
C TRP A 103 -13.35 19.70 9.45
N ILE A 104 -13.43 21.02 9.24
CA ILE A 104 -12.55 21.73 8.33
C ILE A 104 -11.13 21.69 8.86
N ASP A 105 -10.94 21.97 10.13
CA ASP A 105 -9.63 22.02 10.78
C ASP A 105 -8.96 20.64 10.81
N ILE A 106 -9.71 19.54 11.11
CA ILE A 106 -9.19 18.18 11.05
C ILE A 106 -8.75 17.83 9.63
N CYS A 107 -9.56 18.18 8.64
CA CYS A 107 -9.24 17.99 7.24
C CYS A 107 -7.99 18.77 6.83
N GLN A 108 -7.92 20.05 7.21
CA GLN A 108 -6.79 20.92 6.94
C GLN A 108 -5.52 20.39 7.57
N PHE A 109 -5.59 19.95 8.83
CA PHE A 109 -4.45 19.38 9.51
C PHE A 109 -3.85 18.17 8.80
N VAL A 110 -4.67 17.20 8.37
CA VAL A 110 -4.17 16.01 7.66
C VAL A 110 -3.54 16.40 6.32
N TYR A 111 -4.20 17.32 5.60
CA TYR A 111 -3.68 17.87 4.35
C TYR A 111 -2.32 18.56 4.58
N ASP A 112 -2.26 19.50 5.54
CA ASP A 112 -1.04 20.26 5.85
C ASP A 112 0.10 19.36 6.31
N MET A 113 -0.21 18.28 7.04
CA MET A 113 0.80 17.33 7.47
C MET A 113 1.42 16.58 6.30
N ILE A 114 0.62 16.11 5.34
CA ILE A 114 1.14 15.43 4.14
C ILE A 114 1.93 16.41 3.27
N VAL A 115 1.41 17.61 3.06
CA VAL A 115 2.07 18.65 2.24
C VAL A 115 3.36 19.09 2.90
N SER A 116 3.35 19.45 4.18
CA SER A 116 4.56 19.88 4.91
C SER A 116 5.59 18.76 5.03
N ALA A 117 5.15 17.51 5.17
CA ALA A 117 6.05 16.37 5.11
C ALA A 117 6.78 16.29 3.77
N SER A 118 6.13 16.60 2.65
CA SER A 118 6.75 16.57 1.32
C SER A 118 7.75 17.72 1.08
N GLU A 119 7.65 18.82 1.83
CA GLU A 119 8.52 19.99 1.70
C GLU A 119 9.85 19.87 2.47
N LEU A 120 10.02 18.80 3.24
CA LEU A 120 11.24 18.55 4.00
C LEU A 120 12.43 18.24 3.10
N ARG A 121 13.62 18.04 3.67
CA ARG A 121 14.84 17.75 2.89
C ARG A 121 14.71 16.50 2.03
N GLN A 122 15.41 16.50 0.91
CA GLN A 122 15.26 15.49 -0.15
C GLN A 122 15.64 14.06 0.28
N ASP A 123 16.63 13.93 1.16
CA ASP A 123 17.14 12.65 1.65
C ASP A 123 16.35 12.09 2.86
N LEU A 124 15.21 12.68 3.19
CA LEU A 124 14.30 12.22 4.23
C LEU A 124 13.09 11.52 3.62
N ILE A 125 12.82 10.31 4.04
CA ILE A 125 11.60 9.58 3.74
C ILE A 125 10.64 9.70 4.91
N VAL A 126 9.41 10.14 4.67
CA VAL A 126 8.35 10.17 5.67
C VAL A 126 7.33 9.07 5.39
N VAL A 127 7.19 8.13 6.32
CA VAL A 127 6.27 7.00 6.21
C VAL A 127 5.02 7.26 7.06
N LEU A 128 3.88 7.37 6.41
CA LEU A 128 2.59 7.61 7.05
C LEU A 128 1.73 6.35 6.99
N LEU A 129 1.35 5.80 8.15
CA LEU A 129 0.50 4.61 8.23
C LEU A 129 -0.97 5.01 8.34
N PHE A 130 -1.82 4.29 7.56
CA PHE A 130 -3.26 4.50 7.52
C PHE A 130 -4.02 3.20 7.73
N HIS A 131 -5.19 3.27 8.37
CA HIS A 131 -6.21 2.24 8.28
C HIS A 131 -6.99 2.37 6.97
N VAL A 132 -7.67 1.31 6.57
CA VAL A 132 -8.49 1.28 5.36
C VAL A 132 -9.98 1.20 5.70
N ALA A 133 -10.79 1.84 4.87
CA ALA A 133 -12.20 1.51 4.71
C ALA A 133 -12.28 0.36 3.68
N VAL A 134 -12.90 -0.73 4.09
CA VAL A 134 -13.14 -1.88 3.21
C VAL A 134 -14.24 -1.50 2.23
N GLY A 135 -14.00 -1.73 0.94
CA GLY A 135 -14.79 -1.27 -0.20
C GLY A 135 -16.30 -1.19 0.01
N VAL A 136 -16.77 -0.01 0.41
CA VAL A 136 -18.18 0.27 0.66
C VAL A 136 -18.91 0.65 -0.63
N ASP A 137 -18.16 1.00 -1.66
CA ASP A 137 -18.67 1.64 -2.89
C ASP A 137 -19.05 0.66 -4.01
N GLY A 138 -19.16 -0.65 -3.72
CA GLY A 138 -19.56 -1.66 -4.70
C GLY A 138 -18.45 -2.09 -5.67
N GLU A 139 -17.29 -1.45 -5.65
CA GLU A 139 -16.13 -1.80 -6.48
C GLU A 139 -15.19 -2.80 -5.79
N GLY A 140 -15.39 -3.07 -4.49
CA GLY A 140 -14.56 -4.03 -3.74
C GLY A 140 -13.11 -3.59 -3.49
N VAL A 141 -12.80 -2.31 -3.68
CA VAL A 141 -11.45 -1.74 -3.55
C VAL A 141 -11.29 -1.08 -2.18
N ASP A 142 -10.20 -1.38 -1.48
CA ASP A 142 -9.88 -0.76 -0.18
C ASP A 142 -9.25 0.62 -0.39
N HIS A 143 -9.74 1.61 0.37
CA HIS A 143 -9.31 3.00 0.37
C HIS A 143 -8.75 3.41 1.72
N ILE A 144 -8.00 4.53 1.78
CA ILE A 144 -7.60 5.12 3.06
C ILE A 144 -8.86 5.50 3.86
N LEU A 145 -8.95 4.99 5.09
CA LEU A 145 -10.01 5.38 6.02
C LEU A 145 -9.79 6.81 6.49
N THR A 146 -10.79 7.66 6.28
CA THR A 146 -10.77 9.05 6.73
C THR A 146 -11.91 9.32 7.70
N ASN A 147 -11.70 10.25 8.64
CA ASN A 147 -12.72 10.70 9.57
C ASN A 147 -13.42 11.94 9.00
N GLY A 148 -14.72 11.81 8.75
CA GLY A 148 -15.59 12.91 8.32
C GLY A 148 -15.74 13.07 6.81
N ARG A 149 -16.96 13.44 6.38
CA ARG A 149 -17.41 13.53 4.98
C ARG A 149 -16.57 14.45 4.07
N LYS A 150 -15.78 15.37 4.64
CA LYS A 150 -14.92 16.26 3.83
C LYS A 150 -13.65 15.58 3.41
N LEU A 151 -13.00 14.83 4.31
CA LEU A 151 -11.82 14.05 3.99
C LEU A 151 -12.13 12.91 3.01
N GLU A 152 -13.30 12.28 3.12
CA GLU A 152 -13.77 11.30 2.13
C GLU A 152 -13.79 11.86 0.70
N LYS A 153 -14.12 13.16 0.54
CA LYS A 153 -14.13 13.82 -0.78
C LYS A 153 -12.75 14.24 -1.27
N VAL A 154 -11.78 14.37 -0.38
CA VAL A 154 -10.41 14.82 -0.75
C VAL A 154 -9.58 13.68 -1.31
N HIS A 155 -9.91 12.43 -0.97
CA HIS A 155 -9.15 11.24 -1.38
C HIS A 155 -7.65 11.43 -1.12
N LEU A 156 -7.21 11.22 0.13
CA LEU A 156 -5.82 11.46 0.57
C LEU A 156 -4.78 10.77 -0.31
N GLU A 157 -5.19 9.72 -1.00
CA GLU A 157 -4.37 8.99 -1.98
C GLU A 157 -3.82 9.90 -3.08
N PHE A 158 -4.54 10.98 -3.46
CA PHE A 158 -4.06 11.92 -4.49
C PHE A 158 -2.85 12.73 -4.06
N LEU A 159 -2.68 12.93 -2.75
CA LEU A 159 -1.56 13.67 -2.19
C LEU A 159 -0.26 12.84 -2.12
N LEU A 160 -0.36 11.53 -2.31
CA LEU A 160 0.75 10.59 -2.19
C LEU A 160 1.19 10.11 -3.58
N THR A 161 2.50 10.10 -3.85
CA THR A 161 3.06 9.50 -5.06
C THR A 161 3.26 8.00 -4.87
N ILE A 162 3.60 7.59 -3.65
CA ILE A 162 3.83 6.20 -3.28
C ILE A 162 2.81 5.83 -2.20
N LEU A 163 1.97 4.86 -2.50
CA LEU A 163 1.00 4.28 -1.59
C LEU A 163 1.04 2.76 -1.73
N VAL A 164 1.40 2.07 -0.66
CA VAL A 164 1.42 0.60 -0.63
C VAL A 164 0.33 0.06 0.29
N TYR A 165 -0.21 -1.10 -0.06
CA TYR A 165 -1.23 -1.76 0.72
C TYR A 165 -0.66 -3.01 1.40
N ALA A 166 -0.63 -2.99 2.74
CA ALA A 166 -0.19 -4.12 3.55
C ALA A 166 -1.27 -5.20 3.59
N LYS A 167 -0.96 -6.39 3.08
CA LYS A 167 -1.84 -7.57 3.03
C LYS A 167 -1.27 -8.68 3.89
N GLY A 168 -2.14 -9.32 4.67
CA GLY A 168 -1.85 -10.56 5.35
C GLY A 168 -2.64 -11.70 4.69
N ARG A 169 -1.96 -12.79 4.38
CA ARG A 169 -2.59 -14.00 3.85
C ARG A 169 -2.07 -15.24 4.57
N MET A 170 -2.90 -16.28 4.60
CA MET A 170 -2.50 -17.58 5.15
C MET A 170 -1.94 -18.43 4.01
N VAL A 171 -0.67 -18.83 4.11
CA VAL A 171 -0.01 -19.73 3.17
C VAL A 171 0.56 -20.89 3.98
N ASP A 172 0.18 -22.12 3.65
CA ASP A 172 0.62 -23.36 4.33
C ASP A 172 0.51 -23.31 5.88
N GLY A 173 -0.58 -22.71 6.38
CA GLY A 173 -0.84 -22.55 7.82
C GLY A 173 0.02 -21.49 8.53
N LYS A 174 0.76 -20.66 7.78
CA LYS A 174 1.56 -19.55 8.29
C LYS A 174 1.03 -18.21 7.76
N ASN A 175 1.09 -17.17 8.60
CA ASN A 175 0.81 -15.82 8.15
C ASN A 175 1.98 -15.30 7.29
N GLU A 176 1.69 -14.98 6.06
CA GLU A 176 2.57 -14.25 5.16
C GLU A 176 2.08 -12.81 5.04
N TYR A 177 3.02 -11.86 5.04
CA TYR A 177 2.71 -10.46 4.86
C TYR A 177 3.43 -9.94 3.62
N VAL A 178 2.69 -9.21 2.78
CA VAL A 178 3.20 -8.58 1.55
C VAL A 178 2.74 -7.13 1.47
N PHE A 179 3.39 -6.35 0.61
CA PHE A 179 2.87 -5.07 0.15
C PHE A 179 2.38 -5.21 -1.29
N GLU A 180 1.13 -4.87 -1.55
CA GLU A 180 0.62 -4.57 -2.88
C GLU A 180 1.10 -3.17 -3.26
N VAL A 181 1.76 -3.05 -4.42
CA VAL A 181 2.42 -1.82 -4.87
C VAL A 181 1.75 -1.19 -6.09
N GLN A 182 0.84 -1.91 -6.73
CA GLN A 182 0.00 -1.43 -7.82
C GLN A 182 -1.47 -1.72 -7.51
N ALA A 183 -2.38 -0.90 -8.05
CA ALA A 183 -3.80 -1.04 -7.82
C ALA A 183 -4.34 -2.40 -8.31
N ASN A 184 -4.92 -3.16 -7.41
CA ASN A 184 -5.60 -4.43 -7.65
C ASN A 184 -6.78 -4.57 -6.68
N SER A 185 -6.51 -4.93 -5.41
CA SER A 185 -7.53 -4.99 -4.35
C SER A 185 -7.64 -3.69 -3.55
N SER A 186 -6.84 -2.70 -3.90
CA SER A 186 -6.73 -1.42 -3.20
C SER A 186 -6.37 -0.28 -4.15
N THR A 187 -6.30 0.93 -3.60
CA THR A 187 -5.80 2.12 -4.32
C THR A 187 -4.27 2.26 -4.26
N ALA A 188 -3.53 1.17 -4.05
CA ALA A 188 -2.08 1.18 -4.05
C ALA A 188 -1.51 1.69 -5.38
N LYS A 189 -0.43 2.45 -5.31
CA LYS A 189 0.27 2.99 -6.48
C LYS A 189 1.72 3.28 -6.17
N THR A 190 2.57 3.02 -7.14
CA THR A 190 3.98 3.42 -7.14
C THR A 190 4.38 3.92 -8.52
N PRO A 191 5.48 4.69 -8.65
CA PRO A 191 6.01 5.09 -9.95
C PRO A 191 6.20 3.90 -10.89
N MET A 192 6.10 4.18 -12.20
CA MET A 192 6.30 3.19 -13.26
C MET A 192 7.68 2.53 -13.12
N ASP A 193 7.74 1.23 -13.33
CA ASP A 193 8.97 0.43 -13.33
C ASP A 193 9.77 0.41 -12.00
N MET A 194 9.21 0.95 -10.90
CA MET A 194 9.85 0.88 -9.59
C MET A 194 9.92 -0.56 -9.05
N PHE A 195 8.90 -1.37 -9.33
CA PHE A 195 8.85 -2.76 -8.90
C PHE A 195 8.49 -3.68 -10.06
N PRO A 196 9.07 -4.89 -10.14
CA PRO A 196 8.85 -5.82 -11.25
C PRO A 196 7.48 -6.50 -11.23
N GLY A 197 6.75 -6.42 -10.11
CA GLY A 197 5.46 -7.09 -9.93
C GLY A 197 4.46 -6.26 -9.13
N MET A 198 3.29 -6.84 -8.89
CA MET A 198 2.21 -6.20 -8.16
C MET A 198 2.37 -6.28 -6.63
N GLU A 199 3.16 -7.23 -6.14
CA GLU A 199 3.41 -7.45 -4.71
C GLU A 199 4.90 -7.57 -4.44
N ILE A 200 5.32 -7.06 -3.29
CA ILE A 200 6.70 -7.17 -2.77
C ILE A 200 6.65 -7.68 -1.31
N PRO A 201 7.77 -8.22 -0.78
CA PRO A 201 7.84 -8.59 0.63
C PRO A 201 7.46 -7.44 1.56
N ASN A 202 6.80 -7.74 2.69
CA ASN A 202 6.45 -6.78 3.74
C ASN A 202 7.69 -6.37 4.54
N ASP A 203 8.54 -5.57 3.89
CA ASP A 203 9.82 -5.10 4.41
C ASP A 203 9.98 -3.61 4.09
N MET A 204 9.93 -2.78 5.15
CA MET A 204 9.97 -1.33 4.99
C MET A 204 11.35 -0.84 4.59
N ARG A 205 12.43 -1.50 5.00
CA ARG A 205 13.80 -1.14 4.58
C ARG A 205 13.92 -1.29 3.08
N ASN A 206 13.55 -2.46 2.54
CA ASN A 206 13.61 -2.71 1.10
C ASN A 206 12.76 -1.71 0.31
N LEU A 207 11.59 -1.32 0.84
CA LEU A 207 10.76 -0.30 0.21
C LEU A 207 11.46 1.07 0.21
N CYS A 208 12.04 1.50 1.33
CA CYS A 208 12.78 2.77 1.41
C CYS A 208 14.02 2.78 0.51
N ASP A 209 14.78 1.67 0.48
CA ASP A 209 15.96 1.52 -0.35
C ASP A 209 15.59 1.57 -1.85
N ALA A 210 14.50 0.92 -2.26
CA ALA A 210 13.99 0.99 -3.63
C ALA A 210 13.55 2.41 -4.01
N VAL A 211 12.91 3.14 -3.09
CA VAL A 211 12.51 4.54 -3.30
C VAL A 211 13.75 5.43 -3.49
N THR A 212 14.77 5.25 -2.67
CA THR A 212 16.04 6.01 -2.78
C THR A 212 16.72 5.72 -4.11
N ALA A 213 16.92 4.44 -4.45
CA ALA A 213 17.53 4.04 -5.71
C ALA A 213 16.77 4.57 -6.94
N TYR A 214 15.42 4.51 -6.90
CA TYR A 214 14.60 5.06 -7.98
C TYR A 214 14.81 6.58 -8.17
N GLN A 215 14.95 7.33 -7.07
CA GLN A 215 15.17 8.79 -7.13
C GLN A 215 16.57 9.16 -7.61
N GLU A 216 17.56 8.36 -7.26
CA GLU A 216 18.96 8.56 -7.66
C GLU A 216 19.23 8.06 -9.09
N GLY A 217 18.28 7.32 -9.68
CA GLY A 217 18.40 6.72 -11.00
C GLY A 217 19.32 5.49 -11.01
N ASP A 218 19.52 4.89 -9.83
CA ASP A 218 20.32 3.69 -9.64
C ASP A 218 19.55 2.42 -10.02
N GLU A 219 20.25 1.30 -10.16
CA GLU A 219 19.62 0.00 -10.34
C GLU A 219 18.74 -0.36 -9.13
N LEU A 220 17.50 -0.76 -9.41
CA LEU A 220 16.54 -1.06 -8.35
C LEU A 220 16.87 -2.41 -7.67
N PRO A 221 16.80 -2.50 -6.34
CA PRO A 221 17.01 -3.75 -5.63
C PRO A 221 16.09 -4.86 -6.16
N GLY A 222 16.65 -6.01 -6.54
CA GLY A 222 15.89 -7.17 -6.98
C GLY A 222 15.66 -7.30 -8.50
N LYS A 223 16.23 -6.43 -9.33
CA LYS A 223 16.22 -6.65 -10.79
C LYS A 223 17.06 -7.86 -11.22
N ASP A 224 18.05 -8.24 -10.44
CA ASP A 224 18.94 -9.40 -10.72
C ASP A 224 18.27 -10.77 -10.52
N SER A 225 17.02 -10.80 -10.05
CA SER A 225 16.25 -12.04 -9.87
C SER A 225 15.09 -12.20 -10.86
N GLN A 226 15.06 -11.43 -11.94
CA GLN A 226 14.26 -11.82 -13.09
C GLN A 226 14.95 -13.03 -13.74
N PRO A 227 14.27 -14.18 -13.91
CA PRO A 227 14.71 -15.11 -14.92
C PRO A 227 14.81 -14.32 -16.23
N GLU A 228 15.96 -14.37 -16.90
CA GLU A 228 16.15 -13.76 -18.20
C GLU A 228 14.88 -13.96 -19.01
N ALA A 229 14.27 -12.85 -19.41
CA ALA A 229 13.18 -12.88 -20.36
C ALA A 229 13.79 -13.51 -21.62
N VAL A 230 13.53 -14.80 -21.80
CA VAL A 230 13.79 -15.47 -23.05
C VAL A 230 12.97 -14.73 -24.08
N ALA A 231 13.66 -13.88 -24.83
CA ALA A 231 13.12 -13.29 -26.03
C ALA A 231 13.00 -14.42 -27.06
N GLU A 232 11.95 -15.21 -26.93
CA GLU A 232 11.40 -16.01 -28.00
C GLU A 232 9.90 -15.72 -28.05
N VAL A 233 9.59 -14.90 -29.03
CA VAL A 233 8.23 -14.83 -29.59
C VAL A 233 8.02 -16.17 -30.27
N ASN A 234 7.52 -17.15 -29.53
CA ASN A 234 7.02 -18.40 -30.07
C ASN A 234 5.59 -18.60 -29.55
N GLU A 235 4.66 -18.50 -30.46
CA GLU A 235 3.32 -19.09 -30.51
C GLU A 235 2.66 -19.38 -29.14
N VAL A 236 2.18 -18.32 -28.49
CA VAL A 236 1.35 -18.40 -27.25
C VAL A 236 -0.09 -18.73 -27.68
N GLY A 237 -0.33 -19.95 -28.09
CA GLY A 237 -1.68 -20.42 -28.46
C GLY A 237 -2.11 -21.74 -27.81
N GLY A 238 -1.16 -22.62 -27.48
CA GLY A 238 -1.43 -23.95 -26.95
C GLY A 238 -1.69 -23.98 -25.44
N ASP A 239 -0.79 -23.43 -24.65
CA ASP A 239 -0.76 -23.57 -23.18
C ASP A 239 -2.01 -23.02 -22.46
N GLN A 240 -2.60 -21.92 -22.95
CA GLN A 240 -3.78 -21.32 -22.31
C GLN A 240 -5.07 -22.09 -22.61
N ILE A 241 -5.14 -22.78 -23.74
CA ILE A 241 -6.28 -23.62 -24.12
C ILE A 241 -6.24 -24.92 -23.31
N ASP A 242 -5.07 -25.49 -23.12
CA ASP A 242 -4.88 -26.70 -22.32
C ASP A 242 -5.26 -26.44 -20.85
N THR A 243 -4.87 -25.29 -20.27
CA THR A 243 -5.26 -24.85 -18.93
C THR A 243 -6.77 -24.65 -18.79
N LEU A 244 -7.42 -24.09 -19.80
CA LEU A 244 -8.88 -23.91 -19.82
C LEU A 244 -9.59 -25.27 -19.84
N ILE A 245 -9.13 -26.20 -20.66
CA ILE A 245 -9.69 -27.57 -20.77
C ILE A 245 -9.52 -28.35 -19.47
N GLU A 246 -8.36 -28.23 -18.81
CA GLU A 246 -8.12 -28.85 -17.51
C GLU A 246 -9.06 -28.28 -16.42
N ARG A 247 -9.27 -26.98 -16.40
CA ARG A 247 -10.16 -26.35 -15.42
C ARG A 247 -11.62 -26.72 -15.66
N MET A 248 -12.07 -26.82 -16.90
CA MET A 248 -13.39 -27.30 -17.25
C MET A 248 -13.63 -28.74 -16.78
N ALA A 249 -12.61 -29.59 -16.88
CA ALA A 249 -12.70 -30.97 -16.41
C ALA A 249 -12.85 -31.05 -14.87
N ILE A 250 -12.19 -30.15 -14.13
CA ILE A 250 -12.30 -30.03 -12.67
C ILE A 250 -13.70 -29.54 -12.26
N ASP A 251 -14.23 -28.55 -12.96
CA ASP A 251 -15.50 -27.89 -12.63
C ASP A 251 -16.71 -28.64 -13.27
N GLY A 252 -16.49 -29.70 -14.04
CA GLY A 252 -17.52 -30.52 -14.67
C GLY A 252 -18.27 -29.79 -15.81
N ILE A 253 -17.66 -28.77 -16.42
CA ILE A 253 -18.23 -27.97 -17.52
C ILE A 253 -17.90 -28.63 -18.84
N SER A 254 -18.92 -28.94 -19.65
CA SER A 254 -18.71 -29.48 -20.99
C SER A 254 -18.36 -28.39 -22.01
N ASN A 255 -17.64 -28.77 -23.09
CA ASN A 255 -17.32 -27.87 -24.19
C ASN A 255 -18.58 -27.21 -24.81
N GLN A 256 -19.72 -27.88 -24.77
CA GLN A 256 -20.97 -27.32 -25.25
C GLN A 256 -21.49 -26.21 -24.34
N GLN A 257 -21.46 -26.42 -23.06
CA GLN A 257 -21.85 -25.41 -22.05
C GLN A 257 -20.96 -24.17 -22.12
N LEU A 258 -19.65 -24.35 -22.25
CA LEU A 258 -18.72 -23.23 -22.38
C LEU A 258 -18.99 -22.48 -23.72
N SER A 259 -19.21 -23.16 -24.80
CA SER A 259 -19.54 -22.54 -26.12
C SER A 259 -20.84 -21.72 -26.02
N GLU A 260 -21.86 -22.26 -25.35
CA GLU A 260 -23.14 -21.55 -25.14
C GLU A 260 -22.95 -20.30 -24.32
N MET A 261 -22.15 -20.33 -23.20
CA MET A 261 -21.80 -19.18 -22.42
C MET A 261 -21.04 -18.11 -23.20
N CYS A 262 -20.05 -18.50 -24.00
CA CYS A 262 -19.27 -17.58 -24.82
C CYS A 262 -20.13 -16.92 -25.91
N VAL A 263 -21.11 -17.62 -26.46
CA VAL A 263 -22.06 -17.06 -27.42
C VAL A 263 -23.02 -16.09 -26.71
N GLU A 264 -23.50 -16.40 -25.53
CA GLU A 264 -24.37 -15.52 -24.74
C GLU A 264 -23.66 -14.20 -24.36
N LYS A 265 -22.34 -14.25 -24.11
CA LYS A 265 -21.48 -13.08 -23.84
C LYS A 265 -20.99 -12.38 -25.12
N GLU A 266 -21.43 -12.80 -26.29
CA GLU A 266 -20.99 -12.27 -27.61
C GLU A 266 -19.48 -12.43 -27.90
N TRP A 267 -18.79 -13.32 -27.19
CA TRP A 267 -17.37 -13.60 -27.39
C TRP A 267 -17.10 -14.55 -28.53
N LEU A 268 -18.05 -15.43 -28.85
CA LEU A 268 -18.03 -16.34 -30.00
C LEU A 268 -19.30 -16.18 -30.83
N LYS A 269 -19.20 -16.49 -32.14
CA LYS A 269 -20.36 -16.54 -33.00
C LYS A 269 -21.14 -17.83 -32.76
N LYS A 270 -22.46 -17.76 -32.90
CA LYS A 270 -23.33 -18.93 -32.75
C LYS A 270 -22.90 -20.06 -33.71
N GLY A 271 -22.54 -21.20 -33.13
CA GLY A 271 -22.07 -22.39 -33.85
C GLY A 271 -20.55 -22.52 -33.93
N ASP A 272 -19.78 -21.54 -33.49
CA ASP A 272 -18.33 -21.65 -33.34
C ASP A 272 -18.00 -22.45 -32.08
N ARG A 273 -17.07 -23.39 -32.20
CA ARG A 273 -16.58 -24.24 -31.11
C ARG A 273 -15.07 -24.15 -30.94
N ASP A 274 -14.42 -23.26 -31.70
CA ASP A 274 -12.97 -23.05 -31.61
C ASP A 274 -12.65 -21.90 -30.69
N PHE A 275 -12.25 -22.23 -29.44
CA PHE A 275 -11.87 -21.29 -28.41
C PHE A 275 -10.54 -20.58 -28.69
N SER A 276 -9.78 -20.99 -29.73
CA SER A 276 -8.55 -20.31 -30.14
C SER A 276 -8.81 -18.89 -30.65
N HIS A 277 -10.04 -18.59 -31.04
CA HIS A 277 -10.47 -17.28 -31.51
C HIS A 277 -10.83 -16.32 -30.38
N LEU A 278 -10.90 -16.77 -29.12
CA LEU A 278 -11.14 -15.90 -27.99
C LEU A 278 -9.93 -14.99 -27.74
N PRO A 279 -10.14 -13.69 -27.42
CA PRO A 279 -9.06 -12.81 -26.99
C PRO A 279 -8.33 -13.35 -25.75
N PRO A 280 -7.02 -13.14 -25.62
CA PRO A 280 -6.23 -13.68 -24.52
C PRO A 280 -6.74 -13.30 -23.11
N ASN A 281 -7.25 -12.08 -22.95
CA ASN A 281 -7.85 -11.60 -21.69
C ASN A 281 -9.16 -12.30 -21.31
N ILE A 282 -9.87 -12.88 -22.29
CA ILE A 282 -11.11 -13.65 -22.05
C ILE A 282 -10.79 -15.11 -21.77
N ARG A 283 -9.75 -15.69 -22.37
CA ARG A 283 -9.28 -17.06 -22.06
C ARG A 283 -8.85 -17.23 -20.61
N LEU A 284 -8.37 -16.15 -19.97
CA LEU A 284 -7.99 -16.14 -18.56
C LEU A 284 -9.16 -15.86 -17.60
N ALA A 285 -10.30 -15.39 -18.10
CA ALA A 285 -11.47 -15.04 -17.29
C ALA A 285 -12.54 -16.15 -17.25
N CYS A 286 -12.42 -17.16 -18.10
CA CYS A 286 -13.22 -18.39 -18.07
C CYS A 286 -12.51 -19.46 -17.27
#